data_273cec4314c511f998985facb29d1628
#
_entry.id   273cec4314c511f998985facb29d1628
#
_cell.length_a   1.000
_cell.length_b   1.000
_cell.length_c   1.000
_cell.angle_alpha   90.00
_cell.angle_beta   90.00
_cell.angle_gamma   90.00
#
_symmetry.space_group_name_H-M   'P 1'
#
loop_
_entity.id
_entity.type
_entity.pdbx_description
1 polymer ?
#
loop_
_entity_poly.entity_id
_entity_poly.type
_entity_poly.pdbx_seq_one_letter_code
_entity_poly.pdbx_strand_id
1 'polypeptide(L)'
;VSLCVVLAQHFLLTMNIVQLAYPVSIRSTQPSITVKWPFAEQAIVGWGGNSTKNNLPHVIWPSERWAYDLVMEPYHTGSKNAIDYGVWDREVLSPIAGNVIEAYDEESDITPGTENIISMEGNHVYLRIDSTGTYLLLNHLKKDSITVKVGDHVNAGDVLGRVGNSGSTSEPHLHIHHQRQDPTRTLYPILAEGLPLYFEDIDAEAMPVKGTVVAPE
;
A
#
# COMPACT_ATOMS: atom_id res chain seq x y z
N VAL A 1 -5.09 6.59 -31.95
CA VAL A 1 -5.21 5.29 -31.26
C VAL A 1 -5.78 4.30 -32.27
N SER A 2 -5.05 3.19 -32.52
CA SER A 2 -5.49 2.18 -33.49
C SER A 2 -6.77 1.50 -33.00
N LEU A 3 -7.72 1.24 -33.94
CA LEU A 3 -8.93 0.46 -33.67
C LEU A 3 -8.63 -0.89 -33.01
N CYS A 4 -7.52 -1.51 -33.37
CA CYS A 4 -7.05 -2.77 -32.77
C CYS A 4 -6.76 -2.64 -31.26
N VAL A 5 -6.21 -1.51 -30.81
CA VAL A 5 -5.94 -1.27 -29.38
C VAL A 5 -7.25 -1.13 -28.60
N VAL A 6 -8.21 -0.40 -29.14
CA VAL A 6 -9.54 -0.23 -28.51
C VAL A 6 -10.27 -1.57 -28.42
N LEU A 7 -10.24 -2.37 -29.49
CA LEU A 7 -10.87 -3.69 -29.50
C LEU A 7 -10.19 -4.66 -28.52
N ALA A 8 -8.86 -4.63 -28.43
CA ALA A 8 -8.12 -5.47 -27.47
C ALA A 8 -8.46 -5.08 -26.03
N GLN A 9 -8.50 -3.80 -25.71
CA GLN A 9 -8.90 -3.33 -24.38
C GLN A 9 -10.34 -3.74 -24.06
N HIS A 10 -11.27 -3.58 -25.01
CA HIS A 10 -12.66 -4.00 -24.82
C HIS A 10 -12.77 -5.50 -24.57
N PHE A 11 -12.04 -6.31 -25.35
CA PHE A 11 -12.00 -7.76 -25.18
C PHE A 11 -11.47 -8.15 -23.78
N LEU A 12 -10.38 -7.56 -23.33
CA LEU A 12 -9.79 -7.83 -22.01
C LEU A 12 -10.76 -7.49 -20.88
N LEU A 13 -11.50 -6.40 -21.01
CA LEU A 13 -12.53 -6.00 -20.04
C LEU A 13 -13.72 -6.97 -20.03
N THR A 14 -14.22 -7.35 -21.23
CA THR A 14 -15.38 -8.25 -21.35
C THR A 14 -15.09 -9.67 -20.90
N MET A 15 -13.85 -10.11 -21.05
CA MET A 15 -13.37 -11.43 -20.57
C MET A 15 -12.96 -11.44 -19.10
N ASN A 16 -13.12 -10.34 -18.37
CA ASN A 16 -12.68 -10.19 -16.98
C ASN A 16 -11.17 -10.44 -16.75
N ILE A 17 -10.36 -10.33 -17.79
CA ILE A 17 -8.90 -10.49 -17.71
C ILE A 17 -8.27 -9.25 -17.09
N VAL A 18 -8.85 -8.07 -17.35
CA VAL A 18 -8.48 -6.79 -16.73
C VAL A 18 -9.67 -6.28 -15.95
N GLN A 19 -9.47 -6.01 -14.68
CA GLN A 19 -10.48 -5.39 -13.83
C GLN A 19 -10.20 -3.89 -13.71
N LEU A 20 -11.26 -3.09 -13.82
CA LEU A 20 -11.17 -1.67 -13.48
C LEU A 20 -11.18 -1.53 -11.96
N ALA A 21 -10.32 -0.67 -11.44
CA ALA A 21 -10.28 -0.37 -10.00
C ALA A 21 -11.62 0.19 -9.51
N TYR A 22 -12.33 0.91 -10.35
CA TYR A 22 -13.62 1.53 -10.04
C TYR A 22 -14.57 1.46 -11.25
N PRO A 23 -15.88 1.26 -11.05
CA PRO A 23 -16.58 0.95 -9.80
C PRO A 23 -16.76 -0.57 -9.62
N VAL A 24 -15.97 -1.19 -8.77
CA VAL A 24 -16.13 -2.60 -8.42
C VAL A 24 -16.78 -2.74 -7.05
N SER A 25 -17.71 -3.67 -6.92
CA SER A 25 -18.41 -3.89 -5.66
C SER A 25 -17.48 -4.53 -4.64
N ILE A 26 -17.22 -3.82 -3.53
CA ILE A 26 -16.48 -4.35 -2.40
C ILE A 26 -17.11 -5.62 -1.81
N ARG A 27 -18.44 -5.78 -1.94
CA ARG A 27 -19.18 -6.94 -1.41
C ARG A 27 -18.94 -8.21 -2.22
N SER A 28 -18.59 -8.08 -3.50
CA SER A 28 -18.37 -9.22 -4.41
C SER A 28 -16.88 -9.56 -4.57
N THR A 29 -15.97 -8.73 -4.07
CA THR A 29 -14.53 -8.95 -4.20
C THR A 29 -13.99 -9.70 -2.99
N GLN A 30 -13.44 -10.90 -3.22
CA GLN A 30 -12.94 -11.81 -2.19
C GLN A 30 -11.59 -12.41 -2.61
N PRO A 31 -10.71 -12.83 -1.66
CA PRO A 31 -10.89 -12.65 -0.22
C PRO A 31 -10.72 -11.20 0.21
N SER A 32 -11.38 -10.79 1.27
CA SER A 32 -11.01 -9.63 2.06
C SER A 32 -10.13 -10.06 3.23
N ILE A 33 -9.34 -9.15 3.77
CA ILE A 33 -8.60 -9.36 5.02
C ILE A 33 -8.92 -8.27 6.02
N THR A 34 -8.84 -8.63 7.29
CA THR A 34 -8.84 -7.69 8.41
C THR A 34 -7.49 -7.82 9.11
N VAL A 35 -6.81 -6.71 9.32
CA VAL A 35 -5.44 -6.67 9.83
C VAL A 35 -5.32 -5.66 10.97
N LYS A 36 -4.26 -5.76 11.77
CA LYS A 36 -3.94 -4.76 12.77
C LYS A 36 -3.41 -3.46 12.16
N TRP A 37 -3.49 -2.39 12.92
CA TRP A 37 -2.91 -1.11 12.52
C TRP A 37 -1.38 -1.22 12.42
N PRO A 38 -0.74 -0.68 11.35
CA PRO A 38 0.70 -0.88 11.10
C PRO A 38 1.62 0.02 11.92
N PHE A 39 1.08 0.76 12.90
CA PHE A 39 1.84 1.65 13.78
C PHE A 39 1.47 1.42 15.24
N ALA A 40 2.44 1.64 16.15
CA ALA A 40 2.16 1.69 17.58
C ALA A 40 1.50 3.00 18.01
N GLU A 41 1.58 4.03 17.15
CA GLU A 41 1.06 5.37 17.40
C GLU A 41 -0.16 5.68 16.52
N GLN A 42 -0.81 6.76 16.87
CA GLN A 42 -1.88 7.36 16.05
C GLN A 42 -1.33 7.84 14.70
N ALA A 43 -2.07 7.57 13.63
CA ALA A 43 -1.78 8.09 12.30
C ALA A 43 -3.06 8.58 11.61
N ILE A 44 -2.91 9.19 10.45
CA ILE A 44 -4.00 9.77 9.66
C ILE A 44 -4.05 9.06 8.32
N VAL A 45 -5.26 8.74 7.87
CA VAL A 45 -5.48 8.25 6.51
C VAL A 45 -5.34 9.41 5.54
N GLY A 46 -4.21 9.51 4.84
CA GLY A 46 -3.96 10.50 3.78
C GLY A 46 -4.83 10.19 2.56
N TRP A 47 -4.85 8.92 2.13
CA TRP A 47 -5.76 8.37 1.15
C TRP A 47 -6.22 6.99 1.60
N GLY A 48 -7.50 6.67 1.41
CA GLY A 48 -8.06 5.38 1.81
C GLY A 48 -9.57 5.32 1.64
N GLY A 49 -10.15 4.12 1.81
CA GLY A 49 -11.58 3.88 1.68
C GLY A 49 -12.01 3.48 0.26
N ASN A 50 -13.32 3.32 0.07
CA ASN A 50 -13.92 2.67 -1.10
C ASN A 50 -14.53 3.65 -2.14
N SER A 51 -14.09 4.89 -2.17
CA SER A 51 -14.66 5.87 -3.11
C SER A 51 -13.59 6.73 -3.79
N THR A 52 -13.87 7.21 -5.00
CA THR A 52 -13.00 8.15 -5.71
C THR A 52 -12.79 9.45 -4.93
N LYS A 53 -13.77 9.88 -4.15
CA LYS A 53 -13.65 11.09 -3.32
C LYS A 53 -12.53 10.95 -2.26
N ASN A 54 -12.44 9.77 -1.65
CA ASN A 54 -11.55 9.52 -0.51
C ASN A 54 -10.25 8.84 -0.92
N ASN A 55 -10.20 8.22 -2.11
CA ASN A 55 -9.09 7.35 -2.52
C ASN A 55 -8.77 7.44 -4.02
N LEU A 56 -8.87 8.64 -4.60
CA LEU A 56 -8.68 8.86 -6.04
C LEU A 56 -7.35 8.29 -6.59
N PRO A 57 -6.18 8.48 -5.95
CA PRO A 57 -4.92 7.97 -6.50
C PRO A 57 -4.93 6.46 -6.72
N HIS A 58 -5.57 5.71 -5.82
CA HIS A 58 -5.55 4.25 -5.83
C HIS A 58 -6.67 3.62 -6.67
N VAL A 59 -7.86 4.22 -6.70
CA VAL A 59 -8.98 3.62 -7.45
C VAL A 59 -8.78 3.57 -8.97
N ILE A 60 -7.82 4.32 -9.50
CA ILE A 60 -7.43 4.27 -10.92
C ILE A 60 -6.50 3.10 -11.25
N TRP A 61 -5.89 2.47 -10.22
CA TRP A 61 -5.01 1.32 -10.37
C TRP A 61 -5.71 0.04 -9.91
N PRO A 62 -5.85 -0.99 -10.75
CA PRO A 62 -6.53 -2.24 -10.35
C PRO A 62 -5.94 -2.91 -9.12
N SER A 63 -4.61 -2.91 -8.98
CA SER A 63 -3.89 -3.52 -7.85
C SER A 63 -4.09 -2.80 -6.53
N GLU A 64 -4.32 -1.48 -6.57
CA GLU A 64 -4.33 -0.61 -5.39
C GLU A 64 -5.73 -0.14 -4.99
N ARG A 65 -6.77 -0.74 -5.54
CA ARG A 65 -8.16 -0.32 -5.42
C ARG A 65 -8.61 0.10 -4.02
N TRP A 66 -8.14 -0.58 -2.98
CA TRP A 66 -8.42 -0.30 -1.57
C TRP A 66 -7.13 -0.10 -0.76
N ALA A 67 -6.09 0.45 -1.39
CA ALA A 67 -4.86 0.83 -0.73
C ALA A 67 -5.06 2.00 0.24
N TYR A 68 -4.11 2.15 1.13
CA TYR A 68 -4.03 3.28 2.06
C TYR A 68 -2.66 3.94 1.97
N ASP A 69 -2.66 5.27 2.01
CA ASP A 69 -1.50 6.09 2.34
C ASP A 69 -1.68 6.65 3.73
N LEU A 70 -0.77 6.31 4.64
CA LEU A 70 -0.84 6.67 6.05
C LEU A 70 0.23 7.70 6.37
N VAL A 71 -0.19 8.79 7.01
CA VAL A 71 0.66 9.93 7.39
C VAL A 71 0.50 10.26 8.88
N MET A 72 1.39 11.08 9.44
CA MET A 72 1.29 11.64 10.79
C MET A 72 1.55 13.13 10.75
N GLU A 73 0.95 13.88 11.71
CA GLU A 73 1.22 15.31 11.84
C GLU A 73 2.70 15.57 12.24
N PRO A 74 3.36 16.58 11.62
CA PRO A 74 2.89 17.39 10.49
C PRO A 74 2.98 16.66 9.15
N TYR A 75 2.02 16.85 8.26
CA TYR A 75 2.04 16.37 6.87
C TYR A 75 1.59 17.52 5.93
N HIS A 76 1.76 17.36 4.61
CA HIS A 76 1.53 18.43 3.62
C HIS A 76 2.29 19.72 3.94
N THR A 77 3.49 19.58 4.53
CA THR A 77 4.30 20.72 4.97
C THR A 77 4.90 21.51 3.82
N GLY A 78 5.08 20.86 2.65
CA GLY A 78 5.82 21.41 1.51
C GLY A 78 7.32 21.49 1.73
N SER A 79 7.83 20.99 2.87
CA SER A 79 9.26 20.95 3.17
C SER A 79 10.01 20.04 2.20
N LYS A 80 11.26 20.39 1.91
CA LYS A 80 12.20 19.55 1.16
C LYS A 80 12.99 18.60 2.06
N ASN A 81 12.80 18.66 3.37
CA ASN A 81 13.44 17.79 4.33
C ASN A 81 12.43 16.75 4.83
N ALA A 82 12.70 15.48 4.63
CA ALA A 82 11.80 14.39 5.06
C ALA A 82 11.58 14.38 6.59
N ILE A 83 12.56 14.81 7.38
CA ILE A 83 12.46 14.88 8.84
C ILE A 83 11.40 15.88 9.34
N ASP A 84 10.92 16.79 8.49
CA ASP A 84 9.88 17.76 8.83
C ASP A 84 8.45 17.17 8.72
N TYR A 85 8.35 15.88 8.39
CA TYR A 85 7.10 15.13 8.30
C TYR A 85 6.98 14.16 9.48
N GLY A 86 5.85 14.18 10.15
CA GLY A 86 5.64 13.45 11.42
C GLY A 86 5.79 11.94 11.30
N VAL A 87 5.49 11.38 10.14
CA VAL A 87 5.55 9.94 9.87
C VAL A 87 6.98 9.45 9.51
N TRP A 88 7.88 10.39 9.13
CA TRP A 88 9.26 10.02 8.77
C TRP A 88 9.96 9.24 9.86
N ASP A 89 10.62 8.14 9.48
CA ASP A 89 11.41 7.28 10.37
C ASP A 89 10.59 6.58 11.49
N ARG A 90 9.24 6.54 11.38
CA ARG A 90 8.39 5.77 12.28
C ARG A 90 8.48 4.29 11.97
N GLU A 91 8.44 3.45 13.01
CA GLU A 91 8.45 2.00 12.86
C GLU A 91 7.17 1.52 12.16
N VAL A 92 7.36 0.62 11.21
CA VAL A 92 6.28 -0.07 10.50
C VAL A 92 6.19 -1.48 11.05
N LEU A 93 5.03 -1.79 11.62
CA LEU A 93 4.73 -3.10 12.18
C LEU A 93 4.01 -3.97 11.17
N SER A 94 4.31 -5.27 11.18
CA SER A 94 3.53 -6.23 10.38
C SER A 94 2.07 -6.23 10.84
N PRO A 95 1.12 -5.94 9.95
CA PRO A 95 -0.28 -5.91 10.35
C PRO A 95 -0.91 -7.30 10.49
N ILE A 96 -0.25 -8.35 9.95
CA ILE A 96 -0.77 -9.71 9.89
C ILE A 96 0.38 -10.72 9.85
N ALA A 97 0.09 -11.97 10.22
CA ALA A 97 1.05 -13.08 10.10
C ALA A 97 1.22 -13.49 8.63
N GLY A 98 2.48 -13.73 8.23
CA GLY A 98 2.81 -14.13 6.86
C GLY A 98 4.29 -14.41 6.65
N ASN A 99 4.60 -14.88 5.45
CA ASN A 99 5.97 -15.12 5.02
C ASN A 99 6.46 -13.96 4.16
N VAL A 100 7.63 -13.44 4.45
CA VAL A 100 8.31 -12.43 3.63
C VAL A 100 8.72 -13.05 2.31
N ILE A 101 8.16 -12.56 1.20
CA ILE A 101 8.48 -13.02 -0.16
C ILE A 101 9.37 -12.06 -0.92
N GLU A 102 9.40 -10.80 -0.49
CA GLU A 102 10.33 -9.76 -0.97
C GLU A 102 10.65 -8.78 0.15
N ALA A 103 11.91 -8.34 0.20
CA ALA A 103 12.40 -7.29 1.08
C ALA A 103 13.50 -6.56 0.31
N TYR A 104 13.22 -5.36 -0.14
CA TYR A 104 14.12 -4.52 -0.93
C TYR A 104 14.41 -3.23 -0.20
N ASP A 105 15.70 -2.90 -0.01
CA ASP A 105 16.15 -1.82 0.89
C ASP A 105 17.34 -1.02 0.34
N GLU A 106 17.45 -0.89 -0.98
CA GLU A 106 18.63 -0.28 -1.61
C GLU A 106 18.35 1.10 -2.23
N GLU A 107 17.06 1.46 -2.43
CA GLU A 107 16.69 2.71 -3.08
C GLU A 107 16.82 3.89 -2.11
N SER A 108 17.50 4.95 -2.55
CA SER A 108 17.63 6.17 -1.74
C SER A 108 16.30 6.90 -1.61
N ASP A 109 16.02 7.39 -0.41
CA ASP A 109 14.90 8.31 -0.20
C ASP A 109 15.06 9.56 -1.04
N ILE A 110 14.00 9.94 -1.75
CA ILE A 110 13.99 11.14 -2.58
C ILE A 110 13.62 12.38 -1.76
N THR A 111 14.04 13.55 -2.23
CA THR A 111 13.60 14.81 -1.63
C THR A 111 12.10 15.00 -1.81
N PRO A 112 11.32 15.28 -0.74
CA PRO A 112 9.88 15.48 -0.85
C PRO A 112 9.50 16.52 -1.92
N GLY A 113 8.46 16.22 -2.70
CA GLY A 113 7.98 17.07 -3.79
C GLY A 113 8.93 17.16 -4.98
N THR A 114 9.76 16.13 -5.20
CA THR A 114 10.54 15.94 -6.44
C THR A 114 10.06 14.68 -7.17
N GLU A 115 10.47 14.55 -8.45
CA GLU A 115 10.10 13.42 -9.31
C GLU A 115 11.33 12.57 -9.68
N ASN A 116 12.34 12.51 -8.80
CA ASN A 116 13.56 11.71 -9.01
C ASN A 116 13.31 10.22 -8.72
N ILE A 117 12.28 9.67 -9.33
CA ILE A 117 11.76 8.33 -9.10
C ILE A 117 12.63 7.31 -9.82
N ILE A 118 13.05 6.26 -9.12
CA ILE A 118 13.77 5.10 -9.69
C ILE A 118 12.78 3.95 -9.93
N SER A 119 11.99 3.61 -8.92
CA SER A 119 10.92 2.62 -9.01
C SER A 119 9.57 3.21 -8.58
N MET A 120 8.48 2.49 -8.78
CA MET A 120 7.17 2.94 -8.28
C MET A 120 7.05 2.65 -6.79
N GLU A 121 7.52 1.52 -6.35
CA GLU A 121 7.32 0.97 -5.01
C GLU A 121 8.34 1.51 -3.98
N GLY A 122 9.55 1.89 -4.42
CA GLY A 122 10.67 2.21 -3.53
C GLY A 122 11.13 1.01 -2.73
N ASN A 123 11.69 1.24 -1.54
CA ASN A 123 11.99 0.17 -0.60
C ASN A 123 10.69 -0.41 -0.04
N HIS A 124 10.63 -1.74 0.08
CA HIS A 124 9.38 -2.41 0.38
C HIS A 124 9.56 -3.76 1.06
N VAL A 125 8.50 -4.21 1.72
CA VAL A 125 8.32 -5.57 2.24
C VAL A 125 7.01 -6.13 1.70
N TYR A 126 7.08 -7.32 1.09
CA TYR A 126 5.92 -8.06 0.61
C TYR A 126 5.72 -9.33 1.40
N LEU A 127 4.50 -9.50 1.91
CA LEU A 127 4.10 -10.66 2.70
C LEU A 127 3.14 -11.55 1.91
N ARG A 128 3.38 -12.85 1.91
CA ARG A 128 2.35 -13.83 1.57
C ARG A 128 1.60 -14.17 2.84
N ILE A 129 0.34 -13.79 2.90
CA ILE A 129 -0.52 -13.89 4.07
C ILE A 129 -0.86 -15.36 4.37
N ASP A 130 -0.70 -15.80 5.61
CA ASP A 130 -0.94 -17.19 6.02
C ASP A 130 -2.40 -17.63 5.86
N SER A 131 -3.35 -16.77 6.23
CA SER A 131 -4.77 -17.10 6.27
C SER A 131 -5.43 -17.23 4.89
N THR A 132 -4.94 -16.48 3.90
CA THR A 132 -5.57 -16.39 2.57
C THR A 132 -4.68 -16.85 1.43
N GLY A 133 -3.36 -16.84 1.63
CA GLY A 133 -2.37 -17.08 0.58
C GLY A 133 -2.25 -15.95 -0.44
N THR A 134 -2.94 -14.82 -0.22
CA THR A 134 -2.82 -13.57 -0.99
C THR A 134 -1.70 -12.70 -0.44
N TYR A 135 -1.52 -11.49 -0.93
CA TYR A 135 -0.31 -10.71 -0.68
C TYR A 135 -0.62 -9.34 -0.09
N LEU A 136 0.15 -8.94 0.92
CA LEU A 136 0.12 -7.61 1.51
C LEU A 136 1.44 -6.92 1.18
N LEU A 137 1.36 -5.71 0.62
CA LEU A 137 2.49 -4.93 0.18
C LEU A 137 2.60 -3.66 1.01
N LEU A 138 3.81 -3.39 1.52
CA LEU A 138 4.15 -2.20 2.30
C LEU A 138 5.30 -1.49 1.59
N ASN A 139 5.06 -0.28 1.08
CA ASN A 139 5.96 0.45 0.18
C ASN A 139 6.46 1.77 0.78
N HIS A 140 7.41 2.40 0.08
CA HIS A 140 8.03 3.69 0.39
C HIS A 140 8.82 3.69 1.70
N LEU A 141 9.36 2.51 2.08
CA LEU A 141 10.14 2.38 3.30
C LEU A 141 11.48 3.12 3.20
N LYS A 142 12.01 3.49 4.35
CA LYS A 142 13.27 4.21 4.46
C LYS A 142 14.44 3.27 4.11
N LYS A 143 15.40 3.81 3.36
CA LYS A 143 16.62 3.09 3.02
C LYS A 143 17.35 2.62 4.28
N ASP A 144 17.92 1.43 4.22
CA ASP A 144 18.72 0.78 5.29
C ASP A 144 17.91 0.59 6.60
N SER A 145 16.57 0.47 6.52
CA SER A 145 15.71 0.32 7.71
C SER A 145 14.99 -1.02 7.82
N ILE A 146 14.96 -1.81 6.76
CA ILE A 146 14.23 -3.08 6.75
C ILE A 146 14.94 -4.09 7.64
N THR A 147 14.18 -4.72 8.55
CA THR A 147 14.70 -5.62 9.59
C THR A 147 14.49 -7.09 9.28
N VAL A 148 13.78 -7.39 8.20
CA VAL A 148 13.41 -8.74 7.77
C VAL A 148 14.01 -9.08 6.41
N LYS A 149 14.05 -10.37 6.08
CA LYS A 149 14.55 -10.86 4.78
C LYS A 149 13.61 -11.90 4.18
N VAL A 150 13.77 -12.14 2.89
CA VAL A 150 13.02 -13.18 2.16
C VAL A 150 13.17 -14.54 2.85
N GLY A 151 12.03 -15.18 3.10
CA GLY A 151 11.92 -16.46 3.78
C GLY A 151 11.66 -16.36 5.29
N ASP A 152 11.77 -15.19 5.90
CA ASP A 152 11.37 -15.00 7.28
C ASP A 152 9.84 -15.13 7.41
N HIS A 153 9.39 -15.70 8.53
CA HIS A 153 7.99 -15.65 8.94
C HIS A 153 7.80 -14.57 10.00
N VAL A 154 6.82 -13.71 9.81
CA VAL A 154 6.49 -12.63 10.74
C VAL A 154 5.10 -12.81 11.34
N ASN A 155 4.92 -12.34 12.56
CA ASN A 155 3.63 -12.24 13.24
C ASN A 155 3.12 -10.78 13.19
N ALA A 156 1.82 -10.59 13.39
CA ALA A 156 1.30 -9.25 13.59
C ALA A 156 2.02 -8.58 14.80
N GLY A 157 2.51 -7.36 14.59
CA GLY A 157 3.28 -6.57 15.57
C GLY A 157 4.80 -6.67 15.44
N ASP A 158 5.34 -7.59 14.64
CA ASP A 158 6.79 -7.63 14.38
C ASP A 158 7.21 -6.40 13.55
N VAL A 159 8.37 -5.81 13.87
CA VAL A 159 8.90 -4.64 13.14
C VAL A 159 9.41 -5.09 11.78
N LEU A 160 8.93 -4.45 10.71
CA LEU A 160 9.37 -4.71 9.34
C LEU A 160 10.45 -3.74 8.86
N GLY A 161 10.38 -2.48 9.28
CA GLY A 161 11.25 -1.39 8.86
C GLY A 161 10.74 -0.05 9.36
N ARG A 162 11.06 1.03 8.63
CA ARG A 162 10.65 2.40 8.98
C ARG A 162 10.09 3.12 7.76
N VAL A 163 9.17 4.05 8.01
CA VAL A 163 8.62 4.91 6.94
C VAL A 163 9.70 5.80 6.36
N GLY A 164 9.79 5.79 5.03
CA GLY A 164 10.71 6.59 4.24
C GLY A 164 10.03 7.51 3.25
N ASN A 165 10.73 7.80 2.16
CA ASN A 165 10.27 8.57 1.02
C ASN A 165 10.92 8.04 -0.27
N SER A 166 11.06 6.74 -0.41
CA SER A 166 11.65 6.07 -1.59
C SER A 166 10.57 5.74 -2.62
N GLY A 167 10.95 5.65 -3.89
CA GLY A 167 10.02 5.35 -4.98
C GLY A 167 9.15 6.52 -5.43
N SER A 168 7.96 6.22 -5.97
CA SER A 168 7.01 7.23 -6.48
C SER A 168 6.18 7.81 -5.34
N THR A 169 6.73 8.80 -4.66
CA THR A 169 6.13 9.46 -3.51
C THR A 169 6.26 10.98 -3.59
N SER A 170 5.24 11.72 -3.16
CA SER A 170 5.28 13.18 -3.07
C SER A 170 5.79 13.67 -1.71
N GLU A 171 5.57 12.90 -0.65
CA GLU A 171 6.01 13.19 0.71
C GLU A 171 6.05 11.87 1.52
N PRO A 172 6.80 11.82 2.64
CA PRO A 172 6.85 10.64 3.48
C PRO A 172 5.46 10.10 3.86
N HIS A 173 5.20 8.83 3.58
CA HIS A 173 3.99 8.12 3.97
C HIS A 173 4.24 6.61 3.92
N LEU A 174 3.40 5.83 4.59
CA LEU A 174 3.34 4.39 4.40
C LEU A 174 2.24 4.08 3.39
N HIS A 175 2.60 3.49 2.25
CA HIS A 175 1.62 2.89 1.34
C HIS A 175 1.43 1.42 1.71
N ILE A 176 0.17 0.99 1.85
CA ILE A 176 -0.17 -0.41 2.14
C ILE A 176 -1.35 -0.84 1.28
N HIS A 177 -1.23 -2.01 0.62
CA HIS A 177 -2.35 -2.60 -0.10
C HIS A 177 -2.35 -4.13 -0.08
N HIS A 178 -3.53 -4.69 -0.31
CA HIS A 178 -3.79 -6.11 -0.42
C HIS A 178 -4.10 -6.49 -1.86
N GLN A 179 -3.43 -7.49 -2.41
CA GLN A 179 -3.66 -7.97 -3.77
C GLN A 179 -3.67 -9.51 -3.87
N ARG A 180 -4.27 -10.01 -4.96
CA ARG A 180 -4.43 -11.44 -5.22
C ARG A 180 -3.18 -12.10 -5.76
N GLN A 181 -2.54 -11.50 -6.76
CA GLN A 181 -1.42 -12.09 -7.48
C GLN A 181 -0.10 -11.84 -6.74
N ASP A 182 0.81 -12.80 -6.89
CA ASP A 182 2.18 -12.69 -6.40
C ASP A 182 2.90 -11.51 -7.08
N PRO A 183 3.27 -10.45 -6.34
CA PRO A 183 3.91 -9.26 -6.92
C PRO A 183 5.26 -9.58 -7.56
N THR A 184 5.98 -10.58 -7.05
CA THR A 184 7.32 -10.98 -7.55
C THR A 184 7.26 -11.74 -8.88
N ARG A 185 6.06 -12.19 -9.28
CA ARG A 185 5.83 -13.00 -10.49
C ARG A 185 4.89 -12.36 -11.48
N THR A 186 4.25 -11.27 -11.11
CA THR A 186 3.29 -10.58 -11.98
C THR A 186 4.03 -9.73 -13.00
N LEU A 187 3.93 -10.11 -14.28
CA LEU A 187 4.64 -9.43 -15.39
C LEU A 187 4.26 -7.94 -15.52
N TYR A 188 3.00 -7.62 -15.24
CA TYR A 188 2.49 -6.26 -15.24
C TYR A 188 1.79 -5.99 -13.90
N PRO A 189 2.50 -5.46 -12.88
CA PRO A 189 1.94 -5.25 -11.53
C PRO A 189 0.61 -4.50 -11.52
N ILE A 190 0.46 -3.51 -12.38
CA ILE A 190 -0.78 -2.73 -12.55
C ILE A 190 -2.02 -3.58 -12.89
N LEU A 191 -1.85 -4.79 -13.42
CA LEU A 191 -2.93 -5.71 -13.76
C LEU A 191 -3.27 -6.69 -12.63
N ALA A 192 -2.55 -6.64 -11.50
CA ALA A 192 -2.94 -7.40 -10.33
C ALA A 192 -4.31 -6.94 -9.80
N GLU A 193 -5.03 -7.83 -9.16
CA GLU A 193 -6.33 -7.53 -8.58
C GLU A 193 -6.16 -7.06 -7.13
N GLY A 194 -6.45 -5.79 -6.87
CA GLY A 194 -6.56 -5.24 -5.53
C GLY A 194 -7.73 -5.88 -4.78
N LEU A 195 -7.52 -6.16 -3.51
CA LEU A 195 -8.47 -6.84 -2.64
C LEU A 195 -8.82 -5.95 -1.44
N PRO A 196 -10.05 -6.07 -0.87
CA PRO A 196 -10.45 -5.26 0.27
C PRO A 196 -9.54 -5.47 1.47
N LEU A 197 -9.13 -4.37 2.09
CA LEU A 197 -8.29 -4.29 3.28
C LEU A 197 -9.06 -3.55 4.38
N TYR A 198 -9.26 -4.21 5.51
CA TYR A 198 -9.91 -3.69 6.70
C TYR A 198 -8.92 -3.70 7.86
N PHE A 199 -9.15 -2.85 8.86
CA PHE A 199 -8.40 -2.82 10.11
C PHE A 199 -9.28 -3.25 11.28
N GLU A 200 -8.66 -3.87 12.29
CA GLU A 200 -9.24 -4.23 13.58
C GLU A 200 -8.44 -3.61 14.73
N ASP A 201 -9.00 -3.63 15.91
CA ASP A 201 -8.38 -3.09 17.14
C ASP A 201 -7.96 -1.62 16.95
N ILE A 202 -8.89 -0.81 16.39
CA ILE A 202 -8.71 0.62 16.14
C ILE A 202 -9.94 1.40 16.62
N ASP A 203 -9.73 2.67 16.97
CA ASP A 203 -10.77 3.61 17.43
C ASP A 203 -11.60 4.24 16.28
N ALA A 204 -11.68 3.57 15.14
CA ALA A 204 -12.35 4.05 13.93
C ALA A 204 -13.15 2.93 13.22
N GLU A 205 -13.86 3.28 12.15
CA GLU A 205 -14.47 2.30 11.26
C GLU A 205 -13.40 1.39 10.63
N ALA A 206 -13.71 0.09 10.47
CA ALA A 206 -12.76 -0.91 9.96
C ALA A 206 -12.18 -0.60 8.56
N MET A 207 -12.84 0.24 7.77
CA MET A 207 -12.33 0.80 6.51
C MET A 207 -12.30 2.33 6.61
N PRO A 208 -11.30 2.90 7.33
CA PRO A 208 -11.26 4.34 7.55
C PRO A 208 -11.05 5.08 6.23
N VAL A 209 -11.58 6.30 6.14
CA VAL A 209 -11.52 7.09 4.92
C VAL A 209 -10.52 8.24 5.07
N LYS A 210 -10.16 8.87 3.96
CA LYS A 210 -9.29 10.05 3.94
C LYS A 210 -9.67 11.06 5.02
N GLY A 211 -8.67 11.47 5.80
CA GLY A 211 -8.79 12.44 6.90
C GLY A 211 -9.19 11.83 8.24
N THR A 212 -9.48 10.51 8.31
CA THR A 212 -9.71 9.83 9.58
C THR A 212 -8.41 9.76 10.36
N VAL A 213 -8.46 10.20 11.61
CA VAL A 213 -7.42 9.96 12.61
C VAL A 213 -7.68 8.60 13.21
N VAL A 214 -6.68 7.75 13.28
CA VAL A 214 -6.80 6.35 13.75
C VAL A 214 -5.74 6.08 14.79
N ALA A 215 -6.14 5.56 15.94
CA ALA A 215 -5.24 5.04 16.98
C ALA A 215 -5.49 3.53 17.17
N PRO A 216 -4.44 2.73 17.43
CA PRO A 216 -4.61 1.35 17.88
C PRO A 216 -5.25 1.33 19.28
N GLU A 217 -6.13 0.33 19.54
CA GLU A 217 -6.75 0.05 20.86
C GLU A 217 -5.91 -0.92 21.71
#